data_ec8b4b830fc92e62bd016c9d95e29635
#
_entry.id   ec8b4b830fc92e62bd016c9d95e29635
#
_cell.length_a   1.000
_cell.length_b   1.000
_cell.length_c   1.000
_cell.angle_alpha   90.00
_cell.angle_beta   90.00
_cell.angle_gamma   90.00
#
_symmetry.space_group_name_H-M   'P 1'
#
loop_
_entity.id
_entity.type
_entity.pdbx_description
1 polymer ?
#
loop_
_entity_poly.entity_id
_entity_poly.type
_entity_poly.pdbx_seq_one_letter_code
_entity_poly.pdbx_strand_id
1 'polypeptide(L)'
;MAENIVVFTRSTPDTAAKVEVDGGGKVSWGGAQLVLNPWDEYSVTEVVLLRDAHKTTSTAIAIGDETHNDALKQALAIGVDNAIRLWDGGMEGQDSLGYAKAAAAALKKLGDVSLVIFGKELVDLATDAHVYQLARLLGWTAIGAVSKVVAVDFAAKTIQ
;
A
#
# COMPACT_ATOMS: atom_id res chain seq x y z
N MET A 1 -14.81 -15.03 12.15
CA MET A 1 -14.21 -15.01 10.79
C MET A 1 -12.73 -14.70 10.99
N ALA A 2 -11.86 -15.20 10.12
CA ALA A 2 -10.44 -14.88 10.25
C ALA A 2 -10.23 -13.40 9.92
N GLU A 3 -9.53 -12.68 10.79
CA GLU A 3 -9.15 -11.29 10.56
C GLU A 3 -8.24 -11.20 9.34
N ASN A 4 -8.40 -10.17 8.51
CA ASN A 4 -7.53 -9.92 7.37
C ASN A 4 -6.77 -8.60 7.57
N ILE A 5 -5.46 -8.66 7.45
CA ILE A 5 -4.58 -7.49 7.48
C ILE A 5 -4.24 -7.13 6.04
N VAL A 6 -4.50 -5.90 5.66
CA VAL A 6 -4.24 -5.42 4.29
C VAL A 6 -3.04 -4.48 4.29
N VAL A 7 -2.14 -4.67 3.33
CA VAL A 7 -1.09 -3.71 3.00
C VAL A 7 -1.31 -3.16 1.60
N PHE A 8 -1.23 -1.85 1.45
CA PHE A 8 -1.17 -1.24 0.13
C PHE A 8 0.27 -1.10 -0.31
N THR A 9 0.54 -1.49 -1.56
CA THR A 9 1.89 -1.47 -2.15
C THR A 9 1.88 -0.76 -3.49
N ARG A 10 3.01 -0.16 -3.85
CA ARG A 10 3.22 0.46 -5.16
C ARG A 10 4.60 0.13 -5.69
N SER A 11 4.71 0.07 -7.02
CA SER A 11 6.01 0.10 -7.67
C SER A 11 6.45 1.54 -7.85
N THR A 12 7.70 1.81 -7.52
CA THR A 12 8.37 3.09 -7.73
C THR A 12 9.67 2.86 -8.49
N PRO A 13 10.21 3.85 -9.20
CA PRO A 13 11.56 3.75 -9.72
C PRO A 13 12.55 3.46 -8.60
N ASP A 14 13.57 2.64 -8.90
CA ASP A 14 14.69 2.46 -7.98
C ASP A 14 15.28 3.81 -7.58
N THR A 15 15.59 4.01 -6.31
CA THR A 15 16.15 5.27 -5.79
C THR A 15 17.51 5.65 -6.38
N ALA A 16 18.21 4.70 -7.00
CA ALA A 16 19.43 4.93 -7.77
C ALA A 16 19.16 5.37 -9.23
N ALA A 17 17.89 5.40 -9.66
CA ALA A 17 17.52 5.78 -11.01
C ALA A 17 17.91 7.22 -11.32
N LYS A 18 18.44 7.43 -12.54
CA LYS A 18 18.68 8.77 -13.03
C LYS A 18 17.36 9.40 -13.45
N VAL A 19 16.98 10.48 -12.80
CA VAL A 19 15.81 11.26 -13.17
C VAL A 19 16.17 12.24 -14.28
N GLU A 20 15.39 12.28 -15.33
CA GLU A 20 15.54 13.20 -16.47
C GLU A 20 14.24 14.00 -16.65
N VAL A 21 14.39 15.28 -17.00
CA VAL A 21 13.27 16.17 -17.30
C VAL A 21 13.46 16.69 -18.71
N ASP A 22 12.48 16.45 -19.57
CA ASP A 22 12.52 16.95 -20.94
C ASP A 22 12.20 18.44 -21.05
N GLY A 23 12.35 19.00 -22.25
CA GLY A 23 12.07 20.42 -22.50
C GLY A 23 10.59 20.82 -22.31
N GLY A 24 9.67 19.88 -22.19
CA GLY A 24 8.24 20.07 -21.87
C GLY A 24 7.92 19.89 -20.38
N GLY A 25 8.93 19.62 -19.53
CA GLY A 25 8.75 19.40 -18.10
C GLY A 25 8.29 17.98 -17.74
N LYS A 26 8.30 17.04 -18.69
CA LYS A 26 7.96 15.65 -18.42
C LYS A 26 9.14 14.94 -17.75
N VAL A 27 8.86 14.33 -16.59
CA VAL A 27 9.82 13.54 -15.83
C VAL A 27 9.88 12.11 -16.38
N SER A 28 11.09 11.55 -16.48
CA SER A 28 11.31 10.15 -16.83
C SER A 28 12.47 9.58 -16.01
N TRP A 29 12.53 8.26 -15.94
CA TRP A 29 13.53 7.52 -15.17
C TRP A 29 14.47 6.69 -16.07
N GLY A 30 14.60 7.06 -17.36
CA GLY A 30 15.56 6.47 -18.28
C GLY A 30 15.43 4.94 -18.44
N GLY A 31 14.24 4.36 -18.25
CA GLY A 31 14.04 2.90 -18.31
C GLY A 31 14.53 2.16 -17.05
N ALA A 32 14.69 2.84 -15.93
CA ALA A 32 15.03 2.21 -14.66
C ALA A 32 14.00 1.14 -14.27
N GLN A 33 14.47 0.10 -13.62
CA GLN A 33 13.63 -0.94 -13.07
C GLN A 33 12.67 -0.36 -12.03
N LEU A 34 11.42 -0.78 -12.07
CA LEU A 34 10.47 -0.53 -11.00
C LEU A 34 10.64 -1.57 -9.90
N VAL A 35 10.64 -1.11 -8.68
CA VAL A 35 10.79 -1.94 -7.48
C VAL A 35 9.62 -1.68 -6.52
N LEU A 36 9.41 -2.57 -5.56
CA LEU A 36 8.51 -2.29 -4.45
C LEU A 36 8.98 -1.00 -3.75
N ASN A 37 8.07 -0.05 -3.55
CA ASN A 37 8.38 1.18 -2.84
C ASN A 37 9.09 0.86 -1.50
N PRO A 38 10.28 1.39 -1.23
CA PRO A 38 11.07 1.06 -0.04
C PRO A 38 10.30 1.21 1.28
N TRP A 39 9.42 2.20 1.40
CA TRP A 39 8.59 2.35 2.59
C TRP A 39 7.50 1.28 2.69
N ASP A 40 7.02 0.77 1.56
CA ASP A 40 6.03 -0.31 1.56
C ASP A 40 6.66 -1.66 1.93
N GLU A 41 7.96 -1.86 1.68
CA GLU A 41 8.68 -3.07 2.09
C GLU A 41 8.66 -3.27 3.61
N TYR A 42 8.83 -2.18 4.38
CA TYR A 42 8.66 -2.22 5.84
C TYR A 42 7.23 -2.61 6.23
N SER A 43 6.24 -2.04 5.56
CA SER A 43 4.84 -2.32 5.83
C SER A 43 4.45 -3.76 5.48
N VAL A 44 4.94 -4.28 4.37
CA VAL A 44 4.75 -5.68 3.95
C VAL A 44 5.36 -6.62 4.99
N THR A 45 6.57 -6.34 5.43
CA THR A 45 7.25 -7.13 6.47
C THR A 45 6.47 -7.12 7.78
N GLU A 46 5.99 -5.97 8.22
CA GLU A 46 5.19 -5.84 9.45
C GLU A 46 3.88 -6.63 9.35
N VAL A 47 3.20 -6.56 8.20
CA VAL A 47 1.96 -7.33 7.97
C VAL A 47 2.22 -8.83 8.06
N VAL A 48 3.31 -9.33 7.51
CA VAL A 48 3.68 -10.76 7.61
C VAL A 48 3.94 -11.16 9.06
N LEU A 49 4.66 -10.33 9.82
CA LEU A 49 4.93 -10.59 11.25
C LEU A 49 3.65 -10.62 12.08
N LEU A 50 2.75 -9.66 11.86
CA LEU A 50 1.45 -9.60 12.55
C LEU A 50 0.56 -10.78 12.16
N ARG A 51 0.49 -11.14 10.88
CA ARG A 51 -0.24 -12.31 10.41
C ARG A 51 0.23 -13.58 11.11
N ASP A 52 1.53 -13.79 11.20
CA ASP A 52 2.10 -14.99 11.84
C ASP A 52 1.84 -15.02 13.33
N ALA A 53 1.97 -13.88 14.01
CA ALA A 53 1.72 -13.75 15.44
C ALA A 53 0.26 -14.00 15.82
N HIS A 54 -0.67 -13.48 15.03
CA HIS A 54 -2.11 -13.52 15.33
C HIS A 54 -2.88 -14.61 14.57
N LYS A 55 -2.21 -15.37 13.67
CA LYS A 55 -2.83 -16.43 12.84
C LYS A 55 -3.99 -15.89 12.00
N THR A 56 -3.81 -14.69 11.48
CA THR A 56 -4.74 -14.01 10.57
C THR A 56 -4.42 -14.34 9.11
N THR A 57 -5.08 -13.68 8.18
CA THR A 57 -4.70 -13.68 6.76
C THR A 57 -4.11 -12.31 6.38
N SER A 58 -3.35 -12.28 5.29
CA SER A 58 -2.74 -11.06 4.77
C SER A 58 -3.02 -10.88 3.29
N THR A 59 -3.26 -9.62 2.87
CA THR A 59 -3.53 -9.29 1.48
C THR A 59 -2.78 -8.02 1.08
N ALA A 60 -1.95 -8.11 0.05
CA ALA A 60 -1.35 -6.95 -0.60
C ALA A 60 -2.28 -6.42 -1.70
N ILE A 61 -2.50 -5.11 -1.73
CA ILE A 61 -3.30 -4.44 -2.76
C ILE A 61 -2.43 -3.39 -3.44
N ALA A 62 -2.40 -3.43 -4.77
CA ALA A 62 -1.86 -2.34 -5.58
C ALA A 62 -2.97 -1.74 -6.44
N ILE A 63 -3.04 -0.40 -6.49
CA ILE A 63 -3.97 0.34 -7.34
C ILE A 63 -3.15 1.03 -8.42
N GLY A 64 -3.27 0.54 -9.64
CA GLY A 64 -2.53 1.03 -10.79
C GLY A 64 -2.44 -0.01 -11.90
N ASP A 65 -1.84 0.38 -12.99
CA ASP A 65 -1.67 -0.47 -14.18
C ASP A 65 -0.74 -1.67 -13.92
N GLU A 66 -0.37 -2.37 -14.98
CA GLU A 66 0.45 -3.59 -14.89
C GLU A 66 1.87 -3.36 -14.33
N THR A 67 2.35 -2.12 -14.34
CA THR A 67 3.67 -1.78 -13.76
C THR A 67 3.75 -2.05 -12.26
N HIS A 68 2.61 -2.11 -11.58
CA HIS A 68 2.53 -2.45 -10.16
C HIS A 68 2.52 -3.96 -9.86
N ASN A 69 2.56 -4.80 -10.88
CA ASN A 69 2.63 -6.26 -10.67
C ASN A 69 3.92 -6.69 -9.96
N ASP A 70 5.02 -5.97 -10.19
CA ASP A 70 6.31 -6.35 -9.59
C ASP A 70 6.33 -6.07 -8.09
N ALA A 71 5.69 -4.99 -7.62
CA ALA A 71 5.50 -4.76 -6.19
C ALA A 71 4.66 -5.87 -5.53
N LEU A 72 3.60 -6.33 -6.19
CA LEU A 72 2.77 -7.44 -5.69
C LEU A 72 3.52 -8.77 -5.65
N LYS A 73 4.33 -9.07 -6.68
CA LYS A 73 5.18 -10.27 -6.70
C LYS A 73 6.20 -10.25 -5.55
N GLN A 74 6.81 -9.09 -5.30
CA GLN A 74 7.75 -8.92 -4.19
C GLN A 74 7.04 -9.08 -2.83
N ALA A 75 5.84 -8.51 -2.65
CA ALA A 75 5.04 -8.71 -1.44
C ALA A 75 4.70 -10.19 -1.19
N LEU A 76 4.31 -10.94 -2.24
CA LEU A 76 4.11 -12.38 -2.15
C LEU A 76 5.41 -13.12 -1.82
N ALA A 77 6.55 -12.73 -2.39
CA ALA A 77 7.84 -13.33 -2.11
C ALA A 77 8.32 -13.08 -0.66
N ILE A 78 7.97 -11.94 -0.06
CA ILE A 78 8.22 -11.64 1.35
C ILE A 78 7.33 -12.51 2.26
N GLY A 79 6.14 -12.90 1.80
CA GLY A 79 5.31 -13.86 2.51
C GLY A 79 3.83 -13.49 2.68
N VAL A 80 3.34 -12.44 2.05
CA VAL A 80 1.90 -12.12 2.06
C VAL A 80 1.10 -13.23 1.39
N ASP A 81 -0.07 -13.58 1.93
CA ASP A 81 -0.85 -14.72 1.46
C ASP A 81 -1.55 -14.47 0.12
N ASN A 82 -2.06 -13.25 -0.07
CA ASN A 82 -2.84 -12.88 -1.25
C ASN A 82 -2.36 -11.56 -1.86
N ALA A 83 -2.53 -11.43 -3.18
CA ALA A 83 -2.23 -10.20 -3.88
C ALA A 83 -3.36 -9.82 -4.84
N ILE A 84 -3.75 -8.56 -4.83
CA ILE A 84 -4.83 -8.01 -5.65
C ILE A 84 -4.31 -6.76 -6.37
N ARG A 85 -4.44 -6.73 -7.68
CA ARG A 85 -4.26 -5.50 -8.45
C ARG A 85 -5.62 -4.95 -8.86
N LEU A 86 -5.84 -3.68 -8.56
CA LEU A 86 -7.04 -2.94 -8.95
C LEU A 86 -6.66 -1.91 -10.02
N TRP A 87 -7.29 -2.02 -11.18
CA TRP A 87 -7.07 -1.08 -12.27
C TRP A 87 -8.27 -1.02 -13.21
N ASP A 88 -8.55 0.21 -13.65
CA ASP A 88 -9.42 0.55 -14.76
C ASP A 88 -8.82 1.77 -15.47
N GLY A 89 -8.94 1.84 -16.79
CA GLY A 89 -8.38 2.97 -17.58
C GLY A 89 -8.87 4.34 -17.14
N GLY A 90 -10.06 4.43 -16.55
CA GLY A 90 -10.57 5.66 -15.95
C GLY A 90 -9.87 6.12 -14.68
N MET A 91 -8.94 5.30 -14.14
CA MET A 91 -8.13 5.66 -12.97
C MET A 91 -6.80 6.32 -13.35
N GLU A 92 -6.48 6.42 -14.63
CA GLU A 92 -5.24 7.07 -15.07
C GLU A 92 -5.23 8.54 -14.63
N GLY A 93 -4.11 8.99 -14.04
CA GLY A 93 -3.96 10.37 -13.57
C GLY A 93 -4.80 10.73 -12.34
N GLN A 94 -5.38 9.75 -11.64
CA GLN A 94 -6.15 10.01 -10.42
C GLN A 94 -5.28 10.68 -9.35
N ASP A 95 -5.89 11.60 -8.62
CA ASP A 95 -5.28 12.23 -7.45
C ASP A 95 -5.36 11.32 -6.20
N SER A 96 -4.84 11.80 -5.07
CA SER A 96 -4.86 11.06 -3.80
C SER A 96 -6.28 10.72 -3.34
N LEU A 97 -7.26 11.58 -3.61
CA LEU A 97 -8.66 11.31 -3.23
C LEU A 97 -9.29 10.24 -4.14
N GLY A 98 -8.99 10.25 -5.43
CA GLY A 98 -9.38 9.19 -6.37
C GLY A 98 -8.82 7.83 -5.93
N TYR A 99 -7.54 7.80 -5.60
CA TYR A 99 -6.88 6.61 -5.05
C TYR A 99 -7.57 6.13 -3.76
N ALA A 100 -7.84 7.03 -2.80
CA ALA A 100 -8.51 6.69 -1.55
C ALA A 100 -9.92 6.14 -1.76
N LYS A 101 -10.68 6.66 -2.73
CA LYS A 101 -12.01 6.14 -3.08
C LYS A 101 -11.93 4.72 -3.66
N ALA A 102 -10.97 4.47 -4.56
CA ALA A 102 -10.72 3.14 -5.11
C ALA A 102 -10.30 2.15 -4.02
N ALA A 103 -9.40 2.55 -3.13
CA ALA A 103 -8.99 1.77 -1.97
C ALA A 103 -10.17 1.44 -1.04
N ALA A 104 -11.02 2.42 -0.73
CA ALA A 104 -12.21 2.21 0.09
C ALA A 104 -13.18 1.21 -0.54
N ALA A 105 -13.39 1.28 -1.86
CA ALA A 105 -14.23 0.34 -2.58
C ALA A 105 -13.64 -1.09 -2.56
N ALA A 106 -12.32 -1.21 -2.74
CA ALA A 106 -11.62 -2.49 -2.68
C ALA A 106 -11.74 -3.14 -1.29
N LEU A 107 -11.51 -2.38 -0.22
CA LEU A 107 -11.63 -2.88 1.16
C LEU A 107 -13.06 -3.30 1.50
N LYS A 108 -14.05 -2.52 1.08
CA LYS A 108 -15.47 -2.88 1.26
C LYS A 108 -15.85 -4.17 0.51
N LYS A 109 -15.30 -4.37 -0.68
CA LYS A 109 -15.54 -5.58 -1.48
C LYS A 109 -14.81 -6.79 -0.90
N LEU A 110 -13.62 -6.60 -0.36
CA LEU A 110 -12.84 -7.67 0.27
C LEU A 110 -13.54 -8.17 1.55
N GLY A 111 -14.13 -7.27 2.33
CA GLY A 111 -14.76 -7.61 3.61
C GLY A 111 -13.72 -8.05 4.66
N ASP A 112 -14.19 -8.23 5.90
CA ASP A 112 -13.41 -8.82 7.03
C ASP A 112 -12.00 -8.22 7.24
N VAL A 113 -11.79 -6.94 6.85
CA VAL A 113 -10.53 -6.23 7.02
C VAL A 113 -10.52 -5.54 8.37
N SER A 114 -9.53 -5.87 9.19
CA SER A 114 -9.42 -5.35 10.56
C SER A 114 -8.30 -4.33 10.73
N LEU A 115 -7.28 -4.40 9.89
CA LEU A 115 -6.15 -3.50 9.92
C LEU A 115 -5.66 -3.22 8.49
N VAL A 116 -5.31 -1.97 8.23
CA VAL A 116 -4.68 -1.57 6.97
C VAL A 116 -3.36 -0.86 7.28
N ILE A 117 -2.29 -1.28 6.63
CA ILE A 117 -0.96 -0.69 6.79
C ILE A 117 -0.49 -0.13 5.44
N PHE A 118 0.12 1.05 5.50
CA PHE A 118 0.75 1.72 4.37
C PHE A 118 2.20 2.02 4.68
N GLY A 119 3.05 2.08 3.68
CA GLY A 119 4.34 2.75 3.80
C GLY A 119 4.15 4.23 4.17
N LYS A 120 5.15 4.81 4.81
CA LYS A 120 5.11 6.21 5.25
C LYS A 120 4.75 7.17 4.09
N GLU A 121 5.36 6.96 2.94
CA GLU A 121 5.22 7.80 1.75
C GLU A 121 5.72 7.06 0.50
N LEU A 122 5.52 7.64 -0.67
CA LEU A 122 6.14 7.18 -1.91
C LEU A 122 7.48 7.90 -2.09
N VAL A 123 8.53 7.17 -2.44
CA VAL A 123 9.87 7.76 -2.63
C VAL A 123 9.96 8.70 -3.83
N ASP A 124 9.07 8.56 -4.80
CA ASP A 124 9.01 9.37 -6.01
C ASP A 124 8.09 10.61 -5.90
N LEU A 125 7.03 10.53 -5.11
CA LEU A 125 6.02 11.58 -4.98
C LEU A 125 5.95 12.22 -3.60
N ALA A 126 6.57 11.62 -2.58
CA ALA A 126 6.56 12.06 -1.18
C ALA A 126 5.15 12.39 -0.68
N THR A 127 4.15 11.56 -1.01
CA THR A 127 2.74 11.78 -0.64
C THR A 127 2.19 10.64 0.21
N ASP A 128 1.37 11.01 1.20
CA ASP A 128 0.65 10.11 2.10
C ASP A 128 -0.81 10.51 2.33
N ALA A 129 -1.27 11.58 1.69
CA ALA A 129 -2.61 12.16 1.92
C ALA A 129 -3.74 11.13 1.75
N HIS A 130 -3.59 10.16 0.83
CA HIS A 130 -4.55 9.10 0.57
C HIS A 130 -4.83 8.23 1.81
N VAL A 131 -3.89 8.07 2.73
CA VAL A 131 -4.06 7.29 3.97
C VAL A 131 -5.13 7.91 4.86
N TYR A 132 -5.04 9.22 5.12
CA TYR A 132 -5.99 9.95 5.95
C TYR A 132 -7.35 10.11 5.26
N GLN A 133 -7.34 10.31 3.95
CA GLN A 133 -8.56 10.37 3.14
C GLN A 133 -9.30 9.02 3.16
N LEU A 134 -8.59 7.90 3.04
CA LEU A 134 -9.15 6.56 3.14
C LEU A 134 -9.77 6.32 4.51
N ALA A 135 -9.04 6.61 5.57
CA ALA A 135 -9.54 6.46 6.93
C ALA A 135 -10.83 7.28 7.14
N ARG A 136 -10.89 8.52 6.64
CA ARG A 136 -12.09 9.36 6.69
C ARG A 136 -13.26 8.76 5.92
N LEU A 137 -13.02 8.20 4.72
CA LEU A 137 -14.05 7.56 3.89
C LEU A 137 -14.64 6.30 4.53
N LEU A 138 -13.83 5.59 5.32
CA LEU A 138 -14.25 4.36 6.01
C LEU A 138 -14.79 4.64 7.43
N GLY A 139 -14.60 5.83 7.97
CA GLY A 139 -14.88 6.12 9.38
C GLY A 139 -13.89 5.44 10.34
N TRP A 140 -12.68 5.16 9.89
CA TRP A 140 -11.63 4.49 10.65
C TRP A 140 -10.67 5.49 11.27
N THR A 141 -9.97 5.05 12.34
CA THR A 141 -8.87 5.81 12.92
C THR A 141 -7.62 5.67 12.08
N ALA A 142 -6.97 6.78 11.76
CA ALA A 142 -5.64 6.81 11.15
C ALA A 142 -4.59 7.16 12.19
N ILE A 143 -3.49 6.42 12.19
CA ILE A 143 -2.31 6.68 13.01
C ILE A 143 -1.13 6.84 12.05
N GLY A 144 -0.49 8.00 12.09
CA GLY A 144 0.65 8.29 11.20
C GLY A 144 1.98 8.34 11.95
N ALA A 145 3.07 8.34 11.20
CA ALA A 145 4.44 8.40 11.71
C ALA A 145 4.77 7.29 12.75
N VAL A 146 4.24 6.09 12.51
CA VAL A 146 4.48 4.93 13.37
C VAL A 146 5.90 4.41 13.13
N SER A 147 6.68 4.29 14.17
CA SER A 147 8.03 3.72 14.13
C SER A 147 8.07 2.23 14.50
N LYS A 148 7.07 1.75 15.24
CA LYS A 148 6.98 0.37 15.68
C LYS A 148 5.55 0.04 16.09
N VAL A 149 5.08 -1.15 15.73
CA VAL A 149 3.87 -1.75 16.31
C VAL A 149 4.31 -2.61 17.51
N VAL A 150 3.83 -2.26 18.69
CA VAL A 150 4.20 -2.95 19.94
C VAL A 150 3.23 -4.08 20.25
N ALA A 151 1.93 -3.82 20.04
CA ALA A 151 0.87 -4.79 20.28
C ALA A 151 -0.35 -4.48 19.43
N VAL A 152 -1.05 -5.54 19.03
CA VAL A 152 -2.38 -5.46 18.38
C VAL A 152 -3.32 -6.39 19.11
N ASP A 153 -4.50 -5.89 19.46
CA ASP A 153 -5.61 -6.71 19.97
C ASP A 153 -6.80 -6.52 19.04
N PHE A 154 -7.06 -7.50 18.20
CA PHE A 154 -8.16 -7.45 17.23
C PHE A 154 -9.53 -7.54 17.90
N ALA A 155 -9.66 -8.24 19.04
CA ALA A 155 -10.91 -8.34 19.77
C ALA A 155 -11.28 -7.01 20.45
N ALA A 156 -10.30 -6.36 21.08
CA ALA A 156 -10.46 -5.04 21.69
C ALA A 156 -10.38 -3.90 20.67
N LYS A 157 -9.97 -4.16 19.43
CA LYS A 157 -9.73 -3.17 18.35
C LYS A 157 -8.75 -2.09 18.79
N THR A 158 -7.66 -2.49 19.42
CA THR A 158 -6.60 -1.58 19.88
C THR A 158 -5.26 -1.90 19.24
N ILE A 159 -4.45 -0.88 19.04
CA ILE A 159 -3.07 -0.96 18.54
C ILE A 159 -2.19 -0.02 19.37
N GLN A 160 -0.99 -0.47 19.68
CA GLN A 160 0.02 0.29 20.42
C GLN A 160 1.32 0.32 19.64
#